data_867ca9a31edf30bd5d316a1e22ea3583
#
_entry.id   867ca9a31edf30bd5d316a1e22ea3583
#
_cell.length_a   1.000
_cell.length_b   1.000
_cell.length_c   1.000
_cell.angle_alpha   90.00
_cell.angle_beta   90.00
_cell.angle_gamma   90.00
#
_symmetry.space_group_name_H-M   'P 1'
#
loop_
_entity.id
_entity.type
_entity.pdbx_description
1 polymer ?
#
loop_
_entity_poly.entity_id
_entity_poly.type
_entity_poly.pdbx_seq_one_letter_code
_entity_poly.pdbx_strand_id
1 'polypeptide(L)'
;MAEKVIRTIGVLTSGGDAPGMNAAIRAVVRTALGKGLKVRGIRRGYSGLLNEEIIDLSARDVSDTIQRGGTILLTARCEEMRTPEGQQKAAAICKKYGIDGLVVIGGDGSFKGAQKLSDFGVNTIGLPGPIDLDIACTEYTIGFDTAVNTAMEAIDKVRDTSTSHERCSVIEVMGRDAGYLALWCGIANGAEKILLPEEHDYDEAKIIADIKESRKRGKKHYIIINAEGIGDSMNMAKRIEKETGMETRATILGHMQRGGSPTAKDRVYASIMGSLAVDLLLEGKTNRVVGYKHGEYIDFDINEALAMQKGIPEYQYDIAKQLAI
;
A
#
# COMPACT_ATOMS: atom_id res chain seq x y z
N MET A 1 36.54 3.94 11.68
CA MET A 1 36.12 3.03 10.58
C MET A 1 36.11 3.87 9.33
N ALA A 2 36.72 3.41 8.21
CA ALA A 2 36.70 4.18 6.97
C ALA A 2 35.22 4.33 6.52
N GLU A 3 34.81 5.54 6.16
CA GLU A 3 33.50 5.82 5.60
C GLU A 3 33.33 4.95 4.35
N LYS A 4 32.30 4.10 4.34
CA LYS A 4 32.00 3.19 3.23
C LYS A 4 31.43 4.03 2.10
N VAL A 5 32.21 4.35 1.11
CA VAL A 5 31.80 5.19 -0.03
C VAL A 5 30.76 4.44 -0.86
N ILE A 6 29.54 4.97 -0.94
CA ILE A 6 28.47 4.46 -1.83
C ILE A 6 28.84 4.80 -3.28
N ARG A 7 28.92 3.80 -4.14
CA ARG A 7 29.17 3.93 -5.60
C ARG A 7 28.05 3.31 -6.44
N THR A 8 27.39 2.29 -5.91
CA THR A 8 26.35 1.56 -6.62
C THR A 8 25.15 1.35 -5.69
N ILE A 9 23.96 1.74 -6.14
CA ILE A 9 22.70 1.53 -5.42
C ILE A 9 21.90 0.45 -6.13
N GLY A 10 21.43 -0.54 -5.37
CA GLY A 10 20.41 -1.49 -5.79
C GLY A 10 19.01 -0.94 -5.51
N VAL A 11 18.04 -1.25 -6.35
CA VAL A 11 16.62 -0.97 -6.11
C VAL A 11 15.75 -2.17 -6.45
N LEU A 12 14.82 -2.50 -5.58
CA LEU A 12 13.84 -3.57 -5.79
C LEU A 12 12.45 -3.17 -5.29
N THR A 13 11.44 -3.83 -5.84
CA THR A 13 10.07 -3.81 -5.35
C THR A 13 9.71 -5.18 -4.76
N SER A 14 9.06 -5.23 -3.61
CA SER A 14 8.77 -6.47 -2.89
C SER A 14 7.37 -6.41 -2.28
N GLY A 15 6.69 -7.55 -2.25
CA GLY A 15 5.31 -7.64 -1.76
C GLY A 15 4.28 -7.41 -2.87
N GLY A 16 3.13 -6.84 -2.53
CA GLY A 16 2.12 -6.43 -3.52
C GLY A 16 2.58 -5.23 -4.33
N ASP A 17 2.22 -5.20 -5.59
CA ASP A 17 2.43 -4.02 -6.41
C ASP A 17 1.46 -2.88 -6.03
N ALA A 18 1.88 -1.65 -6.32
CA ALA A 18 1.09 -0.45 -6.05
C ALA A 18 1.32 0.61 -7.13
N PRO A 19 0.28 1.35 -7.52
CA PRO A 19 0.44 2.48 -8.44
C PRO A 19 1.32 3.56 -7.78
N GLY A 20 2.40 3.95 -8.46
CA GLY A 20 3.42 4.86 -7.92
C GLY A 20 4.77 4.19 -7.64
N MET A 21 4.85 2.87 -7.57
CA MET A 21 6.14 2.17 -7.43
C MET A 21 7.12 2.53 -8.57
N ASN A 22 6.64 2.69 -9.80
CA ASN A 22 7.47 3.13 -10.92
C ASN A 22 7.98 4.55 -10.75
N ALA A 23 7.20 5.45 -10.16
CA ALA A 23 7.65 6.81 -9.83
C ALA A 23 8.78 6.79 -8.80
N ALA A 24 8.67 5.91 -7.76
CA ALA A 24 9.73 5.72 -6.77
C ALA A 24 11.01 5.15 -7.40
N ILE A 25 10.89 4.08 -8.20
CA ILE A 25 12.04 3.49 -8.93
C ILE A 25 12.72 4.56 -9.78
N ARG A 26 11.93 5.32 -10.57
CA ARG A 26 12.44 6.39 -11.42
C ARG A 26 13.18 7.45 -10.61
N ALA A 27 12.66 7.85 -9.46
CA ALA A 27 13.30 8.84 -8.60
C ALA A 27 14.63 8.33 -8.06
N VAL A 28 14.69 7.11 -7.52
CA VAL A 28 15.93 6.47 -7.07
C VAL A 28 16.96 6.44 -8.18
N VAL A 29 16.59 5.95 -9.38
CA VAL A 29 17.50 5.84 -10.51
C VAL A 29 18.03 7.19 -10.95
N ARG A 30 17.16 8.18 -11.17
CA ARG A 30 17.56 9.50 -11.67
C ARG A 30 18.38 10.29 -10.65
N THR A 31 18.00 10.23 -9.37
CA THR A 31 18.77 10.90 -8.31
C THR A 31 20.16 10.29 -8.17
N ALA A 32 20.25 8.96 -8.15
CA ALA A 32 21.55 8.28 -8.04
C ALA A 32 22.47 8.58 -9.24
N LEU A 33 21.93 8.47 -10.48
CA LEU A 33 22.69 8.80 -11.68
C LEU A 33 23.12 10.28 -11.72
N GLY A 34 22.24 11.20 -11.31
CA GLY A 34 22.55 12.63 -11.20
C GLY A 34 23.66 12.95 -10.21
N LYS A 35 23.88 12.07 -9.23
CA LYS A 35 24.98 12.14 -8.24
C LYS A 35 26.21 11.31 -8.64
N GLY A 36 26.26 10.79 -9.87
CA GLY A 36 27.39 10.02 -10.41
C GLY A 36 27.46 8.57 -9.94
N LEU A 37 26.39 8.04 -9.33
CA LEU A 37 26.33 6.66 -8.87
C LEU A 37 25.87 5.72 -9.99
N LYS A 38 26.19 4.43 -9.87
CA LYS A 38 25.61 3.35 -10.68
C LYS A 38 24.35 2.84 -10.03
N VAL A 39 23.39 2.37 -10.84
CA VAL A 39 22.14 1.80 -10.34
C VAL A 39 21.90 0.40 -10.90
N ARG A 40 21.57 -0.53 -10.02
CA ARG A 40 21.18 -1.90 -10.35
C ARG A 40 19.72 -2.13 -9.98
N GLY A 41 18.91 -2.47 -10.99
CA GLY A 41 17.55 -2.93 -10.79
C GLY A 41 17.53 -4.42 -10.47
N ILE A 42 16.85 -4.81 -9.41
CA ILE A 42 16.68 -6.21 -9.03
C ILE A 42 15.25 -6.59 -9.39
N ARG A 43 15.07 -7.49 -10.34
CA ARG A 43 13.78 -7.97 -10.78
C ARG A 43 13.19 -8.94 -9.77
N ARG A 44 11.86 -8.99 -9.65
CA ARG A 44 11.11 -9.91 -8.77
C ARG A 44 11.52 -9.85 -7.29
N GLY A 45 11.94 -8.67 -6.82
CA GLY A 45 12.25 -8.42 -5.43
C GLY A 45 13.33 -9.35 -4.86
N TYR A 46 13.13 -9.84 -3.65
CA TYR A 46 14.10 -10.72 -2.99
C TYR A 46 14.28 -12.07 -3.70
N SER A 47 13.24 -12.60 -4.34
CA SER A 47 13.39 -13.82 -5.15
C SER A 47 14.38 -13.62 -6.29
N GLY A 48 14.27 -12.51 -7.00
CA GLY A 48 15.21 -12.18 -8.07
C GLY A 48 16.60 -11.82 -7.55
N LEU A 49 16.72 -11.23 -6.36
CA LEU A 49 18.03 -11.04 -5.73
C LEU A 49 18.74 -12.37 -5.52
N LEU A 50 18.05 -13.35 -4.95
CA LEU A 50 18.59 -14.70 -4.70
C LEU A 50 18.91 -15.48 -5.98
N ASN A 51 18.20 -15.19 -7.08
CA ASN A 51 18.41 -15.79 -8.40
C ASN A 51 19.32 -14.93 -9.30
N GLU A 52 19.91 -13.88 -8.77
CA GLU A 52 20.83 -12.97 -9.48
C GLU A 52 20.16 -12.28 -10.71
N GLU A 53 18.84 -12.04 -10.68
CA GLU A 53 18.10 -11.31 -11.73
C GLU A 53 18.37 -9.80 -11.63
N ILE A 54 19.63 -9.41 -11.77
CA ILE A 54 20.14 -8.05 -11.56
C ILE A 54 20.53 -7.44 -12.91
N ILE A 55 20.01 -6.24 -13.17
CA ILE A 55 20.26 -5.48 -14.41
C ILE A 55 20.84 -4.11 -14.09
N ASP A 56 21.66 -3.58 -14.97
CA ASP A 56 22.08 -2.18 -14.90
C ASP A 56 20.92 -1.27 -15.37
N LEU A 57 20.68 -0.19 -14.65
CA LEU A 57 19.64 0.79 -15.00
C LEU A 57 20.27 2.12 -15.42
N SER A 58 19.84 2.61 -16.57
CA SER A 58 20.12 3.93 -17.10
C SER A 58 18.90 4.86 -16.95
N ALA A 59 19.08 6.16 -17.20
CA ALA A 59 17.99 7.13 -17.23
C ALA A 59 16.92 6.80 -18.27
N ARG A 60 17.31 6.06 -19.33
CA ARG A 60 16.41 5.67 -20.42
C ARG A 60 15.46 4.53 -19.99
N ASP A 61 15.93 3.60 -19.15
CA ASP A 61 15.13 2.47 -18.68
C ASP A 61 13.94 2.87 -17.78
N VAL A 62 14.01 4.07 -17.21
CA VAL A 62 12.96 4.65 -16.37
C VAL A 62 12.24 5.82 -17.06
N SER A 63 12.47 6.02 -18.36
CA SER A 63 11.70 7.01 -19.16
C SER A 63 10.28 6.53 -19.34
N ASP A 64 9.33 7.48 -19.32
CA ASP A 64 7.89 7.23 -19.53
C ASP A 64 7.30 6.14 -18.62
N THR A 65 7.83 6.02 -17.40
CA THR A 65 7.36 5.05 -16.40
C THR A 65 6.56 5.70 -15.26
N ILE A 66 6.69 7.01 -15.04
CA ILE A 66 6.08 7.71 -13.90
C ILE A 66 4.56 7.59 -13.85
N GLN A 67 3.91 7.55 -15.01
CA GLN A 67 2.46 7.43 -15.16
C GLN A 67 1.97 5.98 -15.23
N ARG A 68 2.87 5.00 -15.23
CA ARG A 68 2.50 3.59 -15.39
C ARG A 68 2.22 2.94 -14.04
N GLY A 69 1.10 2.23 -13.95
CA GLY A 69 0.80 1.35 -12.83
C GLY A 69 1.70 0.11 -12.78
N GLY A 70 1.55 -0.68 -11.74
CA GLY A 70 2.40 -1.84 -11.47
C GLY A 70 3.84 -1.46 -11.17
N THR A 71 4.77 -2.38 -11.42
CA THR A 71 6.21 -2.16 -11.23
C THR A 71 7.03 -2.74 -12.38
N ILE A 72 7.91 -1.93 -12.97
CA ILE A 72 8.81 -2.35 -14.07
C ILE A 72 9.86 -3.37 -13.62
N LEU A 73 10.15 -3.43 -12.32
CA LEU A 73 11.07 -4.41 -11.74
C LEU A 73 10.38 -5.73 -11.39
N LEU A 74 9.05 -5.81 -11.55
CA LEU A 74 8.27 -6.97 -11.14
C LEU A 74 8.36 -7.22 -9.64
N THR A 75 7.51 -8.08 -9.11
CA THR A 75 7.53 -8.49 -7.70
C THR A 75 7.22 -9.98 -7.59
N ALA A 76 7.73 -10.63 -6.55
CA ALA A 76 7.41 -12.01 -6.23
C ALA A 76 7.51 -12.25 -4.71
N ARG A 77 6.79 -13.25 -4.23
CA ARG A 77 6.98 -13.77 -2.88
C ARG A 77 8.30 -14.53 -2.81
N CYS A 78 8.98 -14.48 -1.66
CA CYS A 78 10.26 -15.12 -1.44
C CYS A 78 10.32 -15.73 -0.03
N GLU A 79 9.99 -17.01 0.07
CA GLU A 79 10.04 -17.73 1.36
C GLU A 79 11.49 -17.96 1.81
N GLU A 80 12.42 -18.19 0.87
CA GLU A 80 13.85 -18.39 1.16
C GLU A 80 14.44 -17.20 1.95
N MET A 81 13.96 -15.98 1.69
CA MET A 81 14.42 -14.77 2.41
C MET A 81 14.01 -14.75 3.90
N ARG A 82 13.12 -15.63 4.34
CA ARG A 82 12.75 -15.78 5.76
C ARG A 82 13.76 -16.61 6.54
N THR A 83 14.66 -17.31 5.85
CA THR A 83 15.68 -18.16 6.47
C THR A 83 17.01 -17.42 6.62
N PRO A 84 17.81 -17.70 7.68
CA PRO A 84 19.14 -17.12 7.84
C PRO A 84 20.05 -17.38 6.65
N GLU A 85 19.98 -18.59 6.06
CA GLU A 85 20.77 -19.00 4.89
C GLU A 85 20.43 -18.14 3.67
N GLY A 86 19.14 -17.89 3.39
CA GLY A 86 18.67 -17.05 2.31
C GLY A 86 19.11 -15.58 2.52
N GLN A 87 19.04 -15.08 3.73
CA GLN A 87 19.49 -13.72 4.08
C GLN A 87 21.01 -13.55 3.88
N GLN A 88 21.80 -14.52 4.33
CA GLN A 88 23.25 -14.53 4.13
C GLN A 88 23.62 -14.61 2.64
N LYS A 89 22.93 -15.48 1.88
CA LYS A 89 23.09 -15.59 0.43
C LYS A 89 22.76 -14.26 -0.26
N ALA A 90 21.64 -13.62 0.09
CA ALA A 90 21.25 -12.33 -0.47
C ALA A 90 22.29 -11.25 -0.22
N ALA A 91 22.83 -11.16 1.01
CA ALA A 91 23.89 -10.23 1.35
C ALA A 91 25.20 -10.51 0.57
N ALA A 92 25.55 -11.78 0.41
CA ALA A 92 26.71 -12.19 -0.40
C ALA A 92 26.55 -11.79 -1.88
N ILE A 93 25.33 -11.91 -2.43
CA ILE A 93 25.02 -11.48 -3.80
C ILE A 93 25.09 -9.96 -3.92
N CYS A 94 24.59 -9.18 -2.96
CA CYS A 94 24.78 -7.73 -2.96
C CYS A 94 26.27 -7.37 -3.03
N LYS A 95 27.11 -8.04 -2.23
CA LYS A 95 28.57 -7.84 -2.26
C LYS A 95 29.18 -8.27 -3.60
N LYS A 96 28.80 -9.42 -4.16
CA LYS A 96 29.26 -9.93 -5.47
C LYS A 96 29.00 -8.93 -6.59
N TYR A 97 27.82 -8.28 -6.57
CA TYR A 97 27.44 -7.30 -7.58
C TYR A 97 27.85 -5.87 -7.22
N GLY A 98 28.62 -5.67 -6.13
CA GLY A 98 29.09 -4.37 -5.70
C GLY A 98 27.97 -3.39 -5.34
N ILE A 99 26.86 -3.89 -4.82
CA ILE A 99 25.75 -3.07 -4.34
C ILE A 99 26.12 -2.56 -2.94
N ASP A 100 26.42 -1.27 -2.83
CA ASP A 100 26.82 -0.63 -1.58
C ASP A 100 25.64 -0.19 -0.73
N GLY A 101 24.51 0.12 -1.36
CA GLY A 101 23.23 0.47 -0.73
C GLY A 101 22.07 -0.14 -1.48
N LEU A 102 21.00 -0.49 -0.78
CA LEU A 102 19.80 -1.12 -1.34
C LEU A 102 18.55 -0.36 -0.95
N VAL A 103 17.78 0.13 -1.93
CA VAL A 103 16.46 0.71 -1.71
C VAL A 103 15.41 -0.37 -1.92
N VAL A 104 14.57 -0.58 -0.90
CA VAL A 104 13.53 -1.59 -0.87
C VAL A 104 12.15 -0.92 -0.84
N ILE A 105 11.39 -1.05 -1.91
CA ILE A 105 10.05 -0.48 -2.03
C ILE A 105 9.02 -1.57 -1.71
N GLY A 106 8.26 -1.42 -0.63
CA GLY A 106 7.27 -2.41 -0.21
C GLY A 106 6.68 -2.16 1.16
N GLY A 107 6.12 -3.18 1.80
CA GLY A 107 5.50 -3.11 3.12
C GLY A 107 6.36 -3.75 4.22
N ASP A 108 5.75 -4.00 5.38
CA ASP A 108 6.42 -4.52 6.59
C ASP A 108 7.25 -5.78 6.34
N GLY A 109 6.71 -6.74 5.57
CA GLY A 109 7.45 -7.95 5.23
C GLY A 109 8.74 -7.65 4.45
N SER A 110 8.70 -6.63 3.57
CA SER A 110 9.86 -6.18 2.80
C SER A 110 10.87 -5.46 3.68
N PHE A 111 10.39 -4.69 4.66
CA PHE A 111 11.25 -4.00 5.65
C PHE A 111 11.92 -4.98 6.61
N LYS A 112 11.22 -6.05 7.05
CA LYS A 112 11.85 -7.15 7.78
C LYS A 112 13.00 -7.78 6.99
N GLY A 113 12.81 -7.97 5.68
CA GLY A 113 13.88 -8.45 4.81
C GLY A 113 15.06 -7.45 4.69
N ALA A 114 14.78 -6.15 4.56
CA ALA A 114 15.77 -5.09 4.52
C ALA A 114 16.56 -5.01 5.83
N GLN A 115 15.87 -5.08 6.99
CA GLN A 115 16.48 -5.13 8.31
C GLN A 115 17.47 -6.29 8.44
N LYS A 116 17.05 -7.48 7.99
CA LYS A 116 17.93 -8.66 8.02
C LYS A 116 19.18 -8.49 7.14
N LEU A 117 19.03 -7.87 5.97
CA LEU A 117 20.20 -7.55 5.13
C LEU A 117 21.13 -6.53 5.80
N SER A 118 20.57 -5.58 6.56
CA SER A 118 21.37 -4.64 7.34
C SER A 118 22.18 -5.34 8.42
N ASP A 119 21.65 -6.38 9.07
CA ASP A 119 22.38 -7.21 10.04
C ASP A 119 23.62 -7.88 9.39
N PHE A 120 23.58 -8.17 8.08
CA PHE A 120 24.70 -8.69 7.29
C PHE A 120 25.56 -7.59 6.62
N GLY A 121 25.37 -6.32 6.98
CA GLY A 121 26.20 -5.19 6.56
C GLY A 121 25.86 -4.60 5.18
N VAL A 122 24.66 -4.86 4.66
CA VAL A 122 24.11 -4.15 3.50
C VAL A 122 23.40 -2.88 3.97
N ASN A 123 23.75 -1.72 3.42
CA ASN A 123 23.05 -0.49 3.76
C ASN A 123 21.65 -0.49 3.12
N THR A 124 20.58 -0.42 3.91
CA THR A 124 19.22 -0.51 3.38
C THR A 124 18.35 0.69 3.73
N ILE A 125 17.53 1.14 2.77
CA ILE A 125 16.50 2.14 2.98
C ILE A 125 15.16 1.58 2.44
N GLY A 126 14.14 1.57 3.27
CA GLY A 126 12.78 1.18 2.92
C GLY A 126 11.93 2.36 2.44
N LEU A 127 11.08 2.12 1.42
CA LEU A 127 10.04 3.05 0.97
C LEU A 127 8.66 2.39 1.13
N PRO A 128 7.69 3.04 1.80
CA PRO A 128 6.38 2.45 2.08
C PRO A 128 5.51 2.40 0.81
N GLY A 129 5.28 1.19 0.29
CA GLY A 129 4.56 0.94 -0.96
C GLY A 129 3.30 0.07 -0.88
N PRO A 130 2.70 -0.24 0.32
CA PRO A 130 1.42 -0.92 0.35
C PRO A 130 0.26 0.07 0.13
N ILE A 131 -0.77 -0.35 -0.62
CA ILE A 131 -1.99 0.46 -0.79
C ILE A 131 -2.83 0.54 0.49
N ASP A 132 -2.56 -0.31 1.47
CA ASP A 132 -3.40 -0.54 2.65
C ASP A 132 -3.25 0.55 3.73
N LEU A 133 -2.24 1.43 3.63
CA LEU A 133 -1.87 2.48 4.59
C LEU A 133 -1.58 1.93 6.00
N ASP A 134 -1.21 0.67 6.10
CA ASP A 134 -1.00 -0.09 7.34
C ASP A 134 0.40 0.10 7.98
N ILE A 135 1.32 0.81 7.33
CA ILE A 135 2.65 1.10 7.85
C ILE A 135 2.57 2.17 8.95
N ALA A 136 2.87 1.78 10.18
CA ALA A 136 2.60 2.59 11.37
C ALA A 136 3.45 3.87 11.48
N CYS A 137 4.67 3.87 10.96
CA CYS A 137 5.58 5.00 11.05
C CYS A 137 5.25 6.15 10.08
N THR A 138 4.28 5.98 9.19
CA THR A 138 3.96 6.97 8.16
C THR A 138 2.46 7.24 8.07
N GLU A 139 2.10 8.46 7.68
CA GLU A 139 0.73 8.89 7.37
C GLU A 139 0.39 8.68 5.88
N TYR A 140 1.37 8.25 5.07
CA TYR A 140 1.17 8.04 3.64
C TYR A 140 1.98 6.85 3.13
N THR A 141 1.33 6.00 2.33
CA THR A 141 1.97 4.91 1.59
C THR A 141 1.71 5.06 0.10
N ILE A 142 2.71 4.74 -0.72
CA ILE A 142 2.66 4.86 -2.19
C ILE A 142 1.57 3.93 -2.73
N GLY A 143 0.63 4.50 -3.47
CA GLY A 143 -0.48 3.77 -4.09
C GLY A 143 -1.82 3.87 -3.33
N PHE A 144 -1.83 4.35 -2.09
CA PHE A 144 -3.06 4.48 -1.30
C PHE A 144 -4.07 5.43 -1.96
N ASP A 145 -3.63 6.64 -2.35
CA ASP A 145 -4.51 7.63 -2.97
C ASP A 145 -5.11 7.13 -4.28
N THR A 146 -4.33 6.44 -5.11
CA THR A 146 -4.82 5.83 -6.34
C THR A 146 -5.81 4.70 -6.06
N ALA A 147 -5.55 3.85 -5.06
CA ALA A 147 -6.45 2.77 -4.68
C ALA A 147 -7.81 3.30 -4.19
N VAL A 148 -7.81 4.38 -3.40
CA VAL A 148 -9.04 5.08 -2.97
C VAL A 148 -9.79 5.63 -4.18
N ASN A 149 -9.11 6.34 -5.10
CA ASN A 149 -9.76 6.92 -6.29
C ASN A 149 -10.33 5.83 -7.21
N THR A 150 -9.63 4.72 -7.40
CA THR A 150 -10.13 3.57 -8.17
C THR A 150 -11.38 2.96 -7.53
N ALA A 151 -11.36 2.78 -6.21
CA ALA A 151 -12.52 2.27 -5.48
C ALA A 151 -13.70 3.26 -5.54
N MET A 152 -13.44 4.55 -5.34
CA MET A 152 -14.44 5.62 -5.39
C MET A 152 -15.17 5.63 -6.75
N GLU A 153 -14.43 5.58 -7.86
CA GLU A 153 -15.03 5.51 -9.20
C GLU A 153 -15.91 4.26 -9.39
N ALA A 154 -15.49 3.13 -8.85
CA ALA A 154 -16.28 1.89 -8.92
C ALA A 154 -17.54 1.98 -8.05
N ILE A 155 -17.43 2.53 -6.83
CA ILE A 155 -18.55 2.71 -5.90
C ILE A 155 -19.59 3.67 -6.49
N ASP A 156 -19.20 4.75 -7.14
CA ASP A 156 -20.12 5.68 -7.80
C ASP A 156 -20.94 4.98 -8.89
N LYS A 157 -20.30 4.14 -9.71
CA LYS A 157 -21.01 3.34 -10.73
C LYS A 157 -22.00 2.33 -10.11
N VAL A 158 -21.63 1.71 -8.99
CA VAL A 158 -22.52 0.81 -8.25
C VAL A 158 -23.68 1.58 -7.62
N ARG A 159 -23.42 2.79 -7.10
CA ARG A 159 -24.46 3.66 -6.53
C ARG A 159 -25.51 4.04 -7.56
N ASP A 160 -25.12 4.40 -8.78
CA ASP A 160 -26.05 4.75 -9.86
C ASP A 160 -27.06 3.62 -10.11
N THR A 161 -26.58 2.40 -10.21
CA THR A 161 -27.46 1.23 -10.42
C THR A 161 -28.25 0.87 -9.17
N SER A 162 -27.67 1.03 -7.97
CA SER A 162 -28.37 0.78 -6.70
C SER A 162 -29.53 1.74 -6.50
N THR A 163 -29.32 3.02 -6.85
CA THR A 163 -30.38 4.04 -6.83
C THR A 163 -31.48 3.72 -7.82
N SER A 164 -31.14 3.34 -9.04
CA SER A 164 -32.12 3.03 -10.10
C SER A 164 -33.00 1.83 -9.81
N HIS A 165 -32.46 0.88 -9.06
CA HIS A 165 -33.17 -0.38 -8.70
C HIS A 165 -33.65 -0.44 -7.24
N GLU A 166 -33.46 0.62 -6.47
CA GLU A 166 -33.83 0.68 -5.05
C GLU A 166 -33.22 -0.47 -4.21
N ARG A 167 -31.90 -0.72 -4.40
CA ARG A 167 -31.15 -1.86 -3.82
C ARG A 167 -30.22 -1.46 -2.68
N CYS A 168 -29.88 -2.44 -1.87
CA CYS A 168 -28.71 -2.40 -1.00
C CYS A 168 -27.49 -2.96 -1.75
N SER A 169 -26.34 -2.31 -1.61
CA SER A 169 -25.05 -2.79 -2.13
C SER A 169 -24.03 -2.93 -1.02
N VAL A 170 -23.47 -4.13 -0.90
CA VAL A 170 -22.30 -4.42 -0.05
C VAL A 170 -21.07 -4.41 -0.94
N ILE A 171 -20.20 -3.42 -0.76
CA ILE A 171 -19.03 -3.24 -1.60
C ILE A 171 -17.79 -3.53 -0.78
N GLU A 172 -17.09 -4.61 -1.15
CA GLU A 172 -15.86 -5.02 -0.49
C GLU A 172 -14.66 -4.32 -1.12
N VAL A 173 -13.87 -3.67 -0.28
CA VAL A 173 -12.62 -3.00 -0.65
C VAL A 173 -11.43 -3.68 0.01
N MET A 174 -10.27 -3.63 -0.64
CA MET A 174 -9.02 -4.14 -0.10
C MET A 174 -8.61 -3.39 1.17
N GLY A 175 -7.55 -3.82 1.82
CA GLY A 175 -6.99 -3.23 3.04
C GLY A 175 -6.38 -4.28 3.95
N ARG A 176 -6.49 -5.57 3.61
CA ARG A 176 -6.05 -6.70 4.42
C ARG A 176 -6.69 -6.61 5.82
N ASP A 177 -5.88 -6.45 6.88
CA ASP A 177 -6.33 -6.35 8.28
C ASP A 177 -6.55 -4.89 8.71
N ALA A 178 -6.48 -3.92 7.77
CA ALA A 178 -6.61 -2.49 8.03
C ALA A 178 -7.81 -1.87 7.29
N GLY A 179 -8.59 -1.05 8.00
CA GLY A 179 -9.82 -0.44 7.50
C GLY A 179 -9.63 0.93 6.82
N TYR A 180 -8.41 1.41 6.58
CA TYR A 180 -8.17 2.76 6.05
C TYR A 180 -8.80 2.98 4.67
N LEU A 181 -8.66 2.02 3.74
CA LEU A 181 -9.29 2.11 2.42
C LEU A 181 -10.82 2.16 2.55
N ALA A 182 -11.41 1.30 3.39
CA ALA A 182 -12.84 1.28 3.62
C ALA A 182 -13.34 2.59 4.23
N LEU A 183 -12.62 3.14 5.21
CA LEU A 183 -12.96 4.40 5.85
C LEU A 183 -12.94 5.57 4.85
N TRP A 184 -11.86 5.70 4.08
CA TRP A 184 -11.73 6.76 3.09
C TRP A 184 -12.76 6.64 1.97
N CYS A 185 -12.96 5.44 1.43
CA CYS A 185 -13.99 5.19 0.40
C CYS A 185 -15.39 5.49 0.94
N GLY A 186 -15.67 5.06 2.17
CA GLY A 186 -16.98 5.28 2.79
C GLY A 186 -17.29 6.76 3.02
N ILE A 187 -16.33 7.54 3.51
CA ILE A 187 -16.50 8.99 3.68
C ILE A 187 -16.65 9.67 2.31
N ALA A 188 -15.74 9.36 1.37
CA ALA A 188 -15.72 10.00 0.06
C ALA A 188 -16.97 9.77 -0.76
N ASN A 189 -17.60 8.59 -0.63
CA ASN A 189 -18.84 8.25 -1.34
C ASN A 189 -20.10 8.43 -0.48
N GLY A 190 -20.01 8.87 0.79
CA GLY A 190 -21.17 9.02 1.66
C GLY A 190 -21.90 7.70 1.88
N ALA A 191 -21.18 6.64 2.23
CA ALA A 191 -21.79 5.34 2.52
C ALA A 191 -22.61 5.38 3.82
N GLU A 192 -23.72 4.66 3.84
CA GLU A 192 -24.57 4.56 5.02
C GLU A 192 -23.94 3.71 6.12
N LYS A 193 -23.04 2.78 5.76
CA LYS A 193 -22.30 1.96 6.71
C LYS A 193 -20.89 1.68 6.20
N ILE A 194 -19.94 1.73 7.13
CA ILE A 194 -18.55 1.35 6.90
C ILE A 194 -18.20 0.30 7.94
N LEU A 195 -17.72 -0.85 7.49
CA LEU A 195 -17.33 -1.97 8.34
C LEU A 195 -15.81 -2.08 8.34
N LEU A 196 -15.20 -1.97 9.52
CA LEU A 196 -13.76 -1.93 9.71
C LEU A 196 -13.29 -3.09 10.57
N PRO A 197 -12.18 -3.77 10.23
CA PRO A 197 -11.66 -4.89 11.02
C PRO A 197 -11.19 -4.47 12.42
N GLU A 198 -10.86 -3.19 12.61
CA GLU A 198 -10.50 -2.64 13.92
C GLU A 198 -11.69 -2.50 14.88
N GLU A 199 -12.93 -2.49 14.36
CA GLU A 199 -14.14 -2.52 15.16
C GLU A 199 -14.58 -3.97 15.37
N HIS A 200 -14.22 -4.53 16.51
CA HIS A 200 -14.54 -5.93 16.87
C HIS A 200 -16.03 -6.17 17.13
N ASP A 201 -16.84 -5.12 17.32
CA ASP A 201 -18.26 -5.18 17.71
C ASP A 201 -19.20 -4.83 16.55
N TYR A 202 -18.86 -5.20 15.31
CA TYR A 202 -19.78 -5.06 14.21
C TYR A 202 -21.04 -5.93 14.46
N ASP A 203 -22.20 -5.26 14.51
CA ASP A 203 -23.50 -5.91 14.76
C ASP A 203 -24.35 -5.90 13.49
N GLU A 204 -24.44 -7.06 12.82
CA GLU A 204 -25.24 -7.23 11.61
C GLU A 204 -26.75 -7.03 11.88
N ALA A 205 -27.22 -7.37 13.08
CA ALA A 205 -28.64 -7.16 13.44
C ALA A 205 -28.95 -5.66 13.52
N LYS A 206 -28.02 -4.85 14.00
CA LYS A 206 -28.13 -3.39 14.01
C LYS A 206 -28.16 -2.82 12.59
N ILE A 207 -27.30 -3.32 11.69
CA ILE A 207 -27.29 -2.90 10.29
C ILE A 207 -28.64 -3.19 9.64
N ILE A 208 -29.19 -4.38 9.85
CA ILE A 208 -30.50 -4.79 9.34
C ILE A 208 -31.61 -3.88 9.90
N ALA A 209 -31.55 -3.54 11.19
CA ALA A 209 -32.48 -2.62 11.81
C ALA A 209 -32.39 -1.20 11.22
N ASP A 210 -31.17 -0.69 11.01
CA ASP A 210 -30.92 0.62 10.41
C ASP A 210 -31.45 0.69 8.98
N ILE A 211 -31.28 -0.37 8.18
CA ILE A 211 -31.83 -0.46 6.82
C ILE A 211 -33.36 -0.41 6.85
N LYS A 212 -33.99 -1.21 7.73
CA LYS A 212 -35.47 -1.23 7.87
C LYS A 212 -36.00 0.14 8.28
N GLU A 213 -35.34 0.82 9.20
CA GLU A 213 -35.75 2.13 9.67
C GLU A 213 -35.54 3.22 8.60
N SER A 214 -34.39 3.22 7.90
CA SER A 214 -34.11 4.14 6.80
C SER A 214 -35.13 3.99 5.67
N ARG A 215 -35.54 2.76 5.36
CA ARG A 215 -36.55 2.46 4.36
C ARG A 215 -37.92 3.01 4.76
N LYS A 216 -38.32 2.94 6.04
CA LYS A 216 -39.57 3.56 6.55
C LYS A 216 -39.56 5.08 6.38
N ARG A 217 -38.37 5.71 6.49
CA ARG A 217 -38.18 7.14 6.24
C ARG A 217 -38.13 7.52 4.75
N GLY A 218 -38.32 6.54 3.85
CA GLY A 218 -38.37 6.76 2.40
C GLY A 218 -37.00 6.63 1.69
N LYS A 219 -35.94 6.17 2.37
CA LYS A 219 -34.67 5.90 1.72
C LYS A 219 -34.78 4.68 0.82
N LYS A 220 -34.35 4.82 -0.43
CA LYS A 220 -34.59 3.82 -1.47
C LYS A 220 -33.41 2.91 -1.76
N HIS A 221 -32.18 3.35 -1.46
CA HIS A 221 -30.97 2.56 -1.63
C HIS A 221 -30.10 2.63 -0.37
N TYR A 222 -29.15 1.70 -0.24
CA TYR A 222 -28.27 1.60 0.90
C TYR A 222 -26.88 1.10 0.44
N ILE A 223 -25.82 1.81 0.81
CA ILE A 223 -24.45 1.44 0.46
C ILE A 223 -23.69 1.06 1.73
N ILE A 224 -23.12 -0.14 1.74
CA ILE A 224 -22.26 -0.64 2.80
C ILE A 224 -20.88 -0.83 2.21
N ILE A 225 -19.89 -0.15 2.76
CA ILE A 225 -18.48 -0.41 2.45
C ILE A 225 -17.95 -1.42 3.46
N ASN A 226 -17.51 -2.57 2.96
CA ASN A 226 -16.98 -3.65 3.78
C ASN A 226 -15.48 -3.80 3.53
N ALA A 227 -14.65 -3.68 4.59
CA ALA A 227 -13.23 -4.00 4.47
C ALA A 227 -13.03 -5.51 4.27
N GLU A 228 -12.07 -5.90 3.41
CA GLU A 228 -11.80 -7.34 3.14
C GLU A 228 -11.44 -8.12 4.41
N GLY A 229 -10.88 -7.45 5.43
CA GLY A 229 -10.57 -8.06 6.73
C GLY A 229 -11.79 -8.53 7.53
N ILE A 230 -12.98 -7.96 7.27
CA ILE A 230 -14.26 -8.46 7.79
C ILE A 230 -14.69 -9.70 6.99
N GLY A 231 -14.51 -9.66 5.65
CA GLY A 231 -14.90 -10.74 4.75
C GLY A 231 -16.40 -10.95 4.61
N ASP A 232 -16.77 -12.13 4.12
CA ASP A 232 -18.15 -12.67 4.05
C ASP A 232 -19.17 -11.80 3.29
N SER A 233 -18.74 -10.83 2.49
CA SER A 233 -19.61 -9.88 1.78
C SER A 233 -20.74 -10.53 0.98
N MET A 234 -20.45 -11.67 0.34
CA MET A 234 -21.46 -12.40 -0.45
C MET A 234 -22.58 -13.00 0.40
N ASN A 235 -22.24 -13.58 1.55
CA ASN A 235 -23.27 -14.15 2.44
C ASN A 235 -23.95 -13.06 3.28
N MET A 236 -23.23 -12.01 3.66
CA MET A 236 -23.79 -10.82 4.29
C MET A 236 -24.90 -10.23 3.41
N ALA A 237 -24.68 -10.06 2.12
CA ALA A 237 -25.69 -9.56 1.19
C ALA A 237 -26.94 -10.44 1.18
N LYS A 238 -26.79 -11.78 1.15
CA LYS A 238 -27.90 -12.72 1.19
C LYS A 238 -28.69 -12.64 2.50
N ARG A 239 -28.02 -12.49 3.64
CA ARG A 239 -28.67 -12.36 4.95
C ARG A 239 -29.45 -11.05 5.04
N ILE A 240 -28.84 -9.92 4.61
CA ILE A 240 -29.51 -8.62 4.57
C ILE A 240 -30.76 -8.69 3.68
N GLU A 241 -30.67 -9.26 2.48
CA GLU A 241 -31.82 -9.41 1.57
C GLU A 241 -32.92 -10.21 2.21
N LYS A 242 -32.60 -11.36 2.82
CA LYS A 242 -33.57 -12.23 3.49
C LYS A 242 -34.31 -11.51 4.63
N GLU A 243 -33.58 -10.75 5.46
CA GLU A 243 -34.14 -10.15 6.67
C GLU A 243 -34.85 -8.81 6.40
N THR A 244 -34.45 -8.10 5.35
CA THR A 244 -35.01 -6.76 5.04
C THR A 244 -36.04 -6.80 3.89
N GLY A 245 -36.02 -7.84 3.07
CA GLY A 245 -36.75 -7.91 1.81
C GLY A 245 -36.29 -6.88 0.77
N MET A 246 -35.13 -6.28 0.96
CA MET A 246 -34.49 -5.36 0.02
C MET A 246 -33.48 -6.12 -0.83
N GLU A 247 -33.62 -6.10 -2.15
CA GLU A 247 -32.67 -6.75 -3.04
C GLU A 247 -31.25 -6.25 -2.69
N THR A 248 -30.35 -7.18 -2.38
CA THR A 248 -29.01 -6.85 -1.91
C THR A 248 -27.96 -7.56 -2.76
N ARG A 249 -26.97 -6.81 -3.23
CA ARG A 249 -25.87 -7.31 -4.07
C ARG A 249 -24.52 -7.06 -3.42
N ALA A 250 -23.64 -8.03 -3.48
CA ALA A 250 -22.23 -7.85 -3.12
C ALA A 250 -21.39 -7.57 -4.36
N THR A 251 -20.48 -6.63 -4.25
CA THR A 251 -19.46 -6.32 -5.26
C THR A 251 -18.08 -6.33 -4.60
N ILE A 252 -17.21 -7.24 -5.02
CA ILE A 252 -15.85 -7.35 -4.50
C ILE A 252 -14.92 -6.67 -5.50
N LEU A 253 -14.32 -5.52 -5.12
CA LEU A 253 -13.44 -4.77 -6.02
C LEU A 253 -12.11 -5.47 -6.25
N GLY A 254 -11.52 -6.05 -5.21
CA GLY A 254 -10.31 -6.86 -5.30
C GLY A 254 -9.14 -6.15 -5.98
N HIS A 255 -8.38 -6.89 -6.79
CA HIS A 255 -7.10 -6.45 -7.35
C HIS A 255 -7.17 -5.26 -8.33
N MET A 256 -8.34 -4.84 -8.80
CA MET A 256 -8.44 -3.61 -9.60
C MET A 256 -7.93 -2.37 -8.83
N GLN A 257 -7.99 -2.40 -7.51
CA GLN A 257 -7.48 -1.33 -6.64
C GLN A 257 -5.94 -1.24 -6.63
N ARG A 258 -5.22 -2.27 -7.08
CA ARG A 258 -3.75 -2.26 -7.21
C ARG A 258 -3.28 -1.73 -8.56
N GLY A 259 -4.17 -1.62 -9.52
CA GLY A 259 -3.86 -1.20 -10.88
C GLY A 259 -4.11 0.28 -11.14
N GLY A 260 -3.87 0.67 -12.39
CA GLY A 260 -4.16 2.00 -12.88
C GLY A 260 -2.98 2.96 -12.85
N SER A 261 -3.18 4.10 -13.48
CA SER A 261 -2.21 5.18 -13.53
C SER A 261 -2.17 5.90 -12.17
N PRO A 262 -0.99 6.06 -11.54
CA PRO A 262 -0.91 6.71 -10.23
C PRO A 262 -1.41 8.15 -10.29
N THR A 263 -2.13 8.59 -9.25
CA THR A 263 -2.55 9.98 -9.09
C THR A 263 -1.36 10.92 -8.99
N ALA A 264 -1.59 12.21 -9.13
CA ALA A 264 -0.54 13.22 -8.94
C ALA A 264 0.10 13.10 -7.55
N LYS A 265 -0.71 12.82 -6.51
CA LYS A 265 -0.24 12.66 -5.14
C LYS A 265 0.72 11.47 -5.01
N ASP A 266 0.34 10.29 -5.49
CA ASP A 266 1.21 9.11 -5.46
C ASP A 266 2.52 9.33 -6.23
N ARG A 267 2.47 10.01 -7.40
CA ARG A 267 3.68 10.32 -8.18
C ARG A 267 4.62 11.25 -7.42
N VAL A 268 4.09 12.30 -6.81
CA VAL A 268 4.90 13.31 -6.07
C VAL A 268 5.53 12.68 -4.84
N TYR A 269 4.73 12.02 -3.99
CA TYR A 269 5.23 11.39 -2.77
C TYR A 269 6.27 10.30 -3.06
N ALA A 270 5.99 9.43 -4.02
CA ALA A 270 6.92 8.40 -4.44
C ALA A 270 8.24 8.99 -4.98
N SER A 271 8.17 10.08 -5.75
CA SER A 271 9.35 10.74 -6.31
C SER A 271 10.22 11.39 -5.22
N ILE A 272 9.59 12.07 -4.25
CA ILE A 272 10.32 12.70 -3.16
C ILE A 272 10.95 11.64 -2.25
N MET A 273 10.18 10.61 -1.85
CA MET A 273 10.69 9.51 -1.02
C MET A 273 11.83 8.76 -1.70
N GLY A 274 11.73 8.51 -3.01
CA GLY A 274 12.78 7.84 -3.77
C GLY A 274 14.07 8.67 -3.86
N SER A 275 13.96 9.98 -4.00
CA SER A 275 15.13 10.89 -3.97
C SER A 275 15.78 10.90 -2.59
N LEU A 276 14.97 11.06 -1.53
CA LEU A 276 15.43 11.09 -0.15
C LEU A 276 16.16 9.79 0.24
N ALA A 277 15.69 8.63 -0.23
CA ALA A 277 16.35 7.35 0.04
C ALA A 277 17.80 7.33 -0.48
N VAL A 278 18.09 7.96 -1.62
CA VAL A 278 19.45 8.08 -2.16
C VAL A 278 20.28 9.02 -1.29
N ASP A 279 19.70 10.13 -0.85
CA ASP A 279 20.39 11.10 0.01
C ASP A 279 20.77 10.47 1.35
N LEU A 280 19.85 9.73 1.99
CA LEU A 280 20.10 9.01 3.23
C LEU A 280 21.26 8.00 3.10
N LEU A 281 21.31 7.25 1.98
CA LEU A 281 22.42 6.33 1.73
C LEU A 281 23.77 7.07 1.60
N LEU A 282 23.77 8.22 0.93
CA LEU A 282 25.00 9.05 0.78
C LEU A 282 25.43 9.71 2.09
N GLU A 283 24.48 9.98 2.99
CA GLU A 283 24.76 10.43 4.37
C GLU A 283 25.27 9.29 5.27
N GLY A 284 25.43 8.08 4.75
CA GLY A 284 25.88 6.91 5.51
C GLY A 284 24.80 6.30 6.41
N LYS A 285 23.54 6.72 6.26
CA LYS A 285 22.41 6.12 7.00
C LYS A 285 22.08 4.74 6.43
N THR A 286 21.75 3.83 7.33
CA THR A 286 21.35 2.45 6.99
C THR A 286 20.26 1.98 7.93
N ASN A 287 19.56 0.91 7.57
CA ASN A 287 18.45 0.36 8.34
C ASN A 287 17.36 1.39 8.61
N ARG A 288 16.98 2.19 7.58
CA ARG A 288 15.98 3.25 7.71
C ARG A 288 14.76 3.00 6.83
N VAL A 289 13.61 3.51 7.25
CA VAL A 289 12.38 3.62 6.45
C VAL A 289 12.07 5.10 6.28
N VAL A 290 11.85 5.52 5.04
CA VAL A 290 11.33 6.86 4.75
C VAL A 290 9.84 6.88 5.04
N GLY A 291 9.38 7.90 5.73
CA GLY A 291 7.97 8.16 6.01
C GLY A 291 7.57 9.59 5.69
N TYR A 292 6.28 9.83 5.74
CA TYR A 292 5.68 11.17 5.69
C TYR A 292 4.81 11.36 6.92
N LYS A 293 5.06 12.41 7.70
CA LYS A 293 4.33 12.68 8.93
C LYS A 293 4.31 14.18 9.23
N HIS A 294 3.15 14.70 9.62
CA HIS A 294 2.97 16.11 9.97
C HIS A 294 3.43 17.11 8.90
N GLY A 295 3.27 16.77 7.62
CA GLY A 295 3.68 17.64 6.51
C GLY A 295 5.13 17.48 6.07
N GLU A 296 5.92 16.62 6.71
CA GLU A 296 7.36 16.47 6.48
C GLU A 296 7.73 15.04 6.04
N TYR A 297 8.78 14.94 5.24
CA TYR A 297 9.42 13.66 4.92
C TYR A 297 10.51 13.40 5.94
N ILE A 298 10.40 12.29 6.64
CA ILE A 298 11.29 11.90 7.74
C ILE A 298 11.74 10.45 7.57
N ASP A 299 12.73 10.04 8.32
CA ASP A 299 13.20 8.65 8.32
C ASP A 299 13.22 8.06 9.74
N PHE A 300 12.90 6.78 9.85
CA PHE A 300 12.87 6.01 11.08
C PHE A 300 13.84 4.83 11.00
N ASP A 301 14.38 4.39 12.12
CA ASP A 301 14.99 3.06 12.18
C ASP A 301 13.95 1.98 11.84
N ILE A 302 14.35 0.96 11.06
CA ILE A 302 13.40 -0.09 10.60
C ILE A 302 12.83 -0.85 11.81
N ASN A 303 13.62 -1.13 12.85
CA ASN A 303 13.15 -1.85 14.03
C ASN A 303 12.11 -1.02 14.81
N GLU A 304 12.38 0.29 14.98
CA GLU A 304 11.43 1.20 15.60
C GLU A 304 10.14 1.29 14.77
N ALA A 305 10.27 1.46 13.45
CA ALA A 305 9.11 1.52 12.54
C ALA A 305 8.24 0.27 12.61
N LEU A 306 8.86 -0.92 12.63
CA LEU A 306 8.15 -2.21 12.72
C LEU A 306 7.53 -2.47 14.09
N ALA A 307 8.00 -1.80 15.16
CA ALA A 307 7.45 -1.92 16.51
C ALA A 307 6.28 -0.95 16.78
N MET A 308 6.10 0.06 15.93
CA MET A 308 5.00 1.03 16.06
C MET A 308 3.66 0.35 15.78
N GLN A 309 2.62 0.88 16.40
CA GLN A 309 1.23 0.50 16.13
C GLN A 309 0.46 1.70 15.58
N LYS A 310 -0.53 1.43 14.75
CA LYS A 310 -1.37 2.44 14.13
C LYS A 310 -2.82 1.96 14.18
N GLY A 311 -3.69 2.79 14.69
CA GLY A 311 -5.13 2.55 14.72
C GLY A 311 -5.86 3.47 13.76
N ILE A 312 -7.11 3.16 13.50
CA ILE A 312 -8.01 4.01 12.71
C ILE A 312 -8.17 5.37 13.41
N PRO A 313 -8.18 6.50 12.67
CA PRO A 313 -8.45 7.80 13.24
C PRO A 313 -9.90 7.89 13.74
N GLU A 314 -10.11 7.77 15.05
CA GLU A 314 -11.45 7.76 15.68
C GLU A 314 -12.31 8.95 15.23
N TYR A 315 -11.71 10.15 15.20
CA TYR A 315 -12.41 11.35 14.74
C TYR A 315 -12.99 11.21 13.32
N GLN A 316 -12.24 10.65 12.37
CA GLN A 316 -12.73 10.44 11.00
C GLN A 316 -13.85 9.42 10.95
N TYR A 317 -13.75 8.38 11.76
CA TYR A 317 -14.78 7.35 11.84
C TYR A 317 -16.07 7.87 12.49
N ASP A 318 -15.97 8.71 13.51
CA ASP A 318 -17.12 9.37 14.14
C ASP A 318 -17.81 10.34 13.17
N ILE A 319 -17.04 11.10 12.39
CA ILE A 319 -17.59 11.95 11.32
C ILE A 319 -18.32 11.09 10.27
N ALA A 320 -17.76 9.96 9.87
CA ALA A 320 -18.41 9.05 8.95
C ALA A 320 -19.78 8.57 9.47
N LYS A 321 -19.86 8.20 10.76
CA LYS A 321 -21.12 7.81 11.42
C LYS A 321 -22.13 8.97 11.46
N GLN A 322 -21.67 10.20 11.71
CA GLN A 322 -22.56 11.38 11.75
C GLN A 322 -23.12 11.74 10.36
N LEU A 323 -22.35 11.50 9.30
CA LEU A 323 -22.77 11.80 7.92
C LEU A 323 -23.64 10.71 7.30
N ALA A 324 -23.75 9.55 7.90
CA ALA A 324 -24.48 8.37 7.43
C ALA A 324 -26.00 8.41 7.76
N ILE A 325 -26.64 9.57 7.72
CA ILE A 325 -28.07 9.77 8.13
C ILE A 325 -29.05 9.38 7.02
#